data_297939f9572af765b96d4f85f3ab6fc2
#
_entry.id   297939f9572af765b96d4f85f3ab6fc2
#
_cell.length_a   1.000
_cell.length_b   1.000
_cell.length_c   1.000
_cell.angle_alpha   90.00
_cell.angle_beta   90.00
_cell.angle_gamma   90.00
#
_symmetry.space_group_name_H-M   'P 1'
#
loop_
_entity.id
_entity.type
_entity.pdbx_description
1 polymer ?
#
loop_
_entity_poly.entity_id
_entity_poly.type
_entity_poly.pdbx_seq_one_letter_code
_entity_poly.pdbx_strand_id
1 'polypeptide(L)'
;FTNAPPEKNDDDIDTTDPDDDSGDDVGKPDFGQYVAFITFMPPNLSDPRQRDADIDLYVSRDPKLMDLDPDVLDEAFRSTDRGGSEYITFEDAKVGKDEVFYIGVKSEDQMAAEFGLVGLSSSTPFGGFGNGGNLNMMPLPGVIPDGSAADPGGVSIFGIYVGQPYDYVRKVTAVSTIYHQEIGDLWGQLSHNRNAVVLNNHTLAYPLPGQPYPTNFLFNYDDDLDVVSDVATGIVRTDGPGSLNDFKWEPAMGVWQL
;
A
#
# COMPACT_ATOMS: atom_id res chain seq x y z
N PHE A 1 9.28 -14.11 -5.82
CA PHE A 1 9.74 -12.93 -5.06
C PHE A 1 10.92 -13.35 -4.18
N THR A 2 12.00 -12.58 -4.22
CA THR A 2 13.20 -12.85 -3.42
C THR A 2 13.45 -11.64 -2.53
N ASN A 3 13.48 -11.86 -1.23
CA ASN A 3 13.77 -10.83 -0.23
C ASN A 3 15.29 -10.74 -0.01
N ALA A 4 16.04 -10.35 -1.05
CA ALA A 4 17.47 -10.17 -1.01
C ALA A 4 17.83 -8.68 -0.95
N PRO A 5 18.86 -8.29 -0.21
CA PRO A 5 19.37 -6.92 -0.27
C PRO A 5 19.96 -6.64 -1.67
N PRO A 6 19.96 -5.38 -2.12
CA PRO A 6 20.60 -5.01 -3.38
C PRO A 6 22.07 -5.40 -3.36
N GLU A 7 22.55 -5.97 -4.48
CA GLU A 7 23.95 -6.32 -4.63
C GLU A 7 24.84 -5.08 -4.44
N LYS A 8 25.88 -5.21 -3.64
CA LYS A 8 26.90 -4.17 -3.51
C LYS A 8 27.70 -4.10 -4.82
N ASN A 9 27.86 -2.92 -5.37
CA ASN A 9 28.83 -2.70 -6.43
C ASN A 9 30.23 -2.96 -5.85
N ASP A 10 31.00 -3.83 -6.51
CA ASP A 10 32.37 -4.27 -6.13
C ASP A 10 33.46 -3.16 -6.26
N ASP A 11 33.09 -1.89 -6.44
CA ASP A 11 34.03 -0.79 -6.66
C ASP A 11 34.55 -0.12 -5.37
N ASP A 12 34.04 -0.50 -4.20
CA ASP A 12 34.61 -0.05 -2.92
C ASP A 12 35.75 -0.98 -2.47
N ILE A 13 36.96 -0.67 -2.95
CA ILE A 13 38.21 -1.26 -2.42
C ILE A 13 38.40 -0.73 -1.02
N ASP A 14 37.96 -1.52 -0.05
CA ASP A 14 38.22 -1.29 1.36
C ASP A 14 39.67 -1.67 1.69
N THR A 15 40.47 -0.65 2.00
CA THR A 15 41.78 -0.85 2.62
C THR A 15 41.61 -1.02 4.11
N THR A 16 41.24 -2.22 4.52
CA THR A 16 41.10 -2.56 5.93
C THR A 16 42.43 -2.64 6.64
N ASP A 17 42.54 -1.87 7.71
CA ASP A 17 43.52 -2.00 8.77
C ASP A 17 43.27 -3.32 9.52
N PRO A 18 44.25 -4.24 9.68
CA PRO A 18 43.99 -5.59 10.19
C PRO A 18 43.84 -5.68 11.70
N ASP A 19 43.81 -4.59 12.45
CA ASP A 19 43.88 -4.62 13.93
C ASP A 19 42.65 -4.02 14.66
N ASP A 20 41.53 -3.69 13.96
CA ASP A 20 40.32 -3.20 14.64
C ASP A 20 39.31 -4.34 14.93
N ASP A 21 39.61 -5.12 15.96
CA ASP A 21 38.71 -6.11 16.59
C ASP A 21 37.78 -5.42 17.62
N SER A 22 37.33 -4.20 17.35
CA SER A 22 36.24 -3.58 18.07
C SER A 22 34.91 -4.05 17.45
N GLY A 23 34.37 -5.12 18.00
CA GLY A 23 33.10 -5.72 17.61
C GLY A 23 31.88 -4.83 17.88
N ASP A 24 31.83 -3.65 17.32
CA ASP A 24 30.61 -2.90 17.11
C ASP A 24 30.01 -3.37 15.79
N ASP A 25 29.26 -4.46 15.86
CA ASP A 25 28.25 -4.80 14.87
C ASP A 25 27.17 -3.70 14.94
N VAL A 26 27.53 -2.50 14.47
CA VAL A 26 26.58 -1.41 14.25
C VAL A 26 25.63 -1.93 13.21
N GLY A 27 24.47 -2.38 13.69
CA GLY A 27 23.47 -3.15 12.97
C GLY A 27 23.32 -2.65 11.55
N LYS A 28 23.82 -3.44 10.60
CA LYS A 28 23.39 -3.31 9.20
C LYS A 28 21.89 -3.27 9.24
N PRO A 29 21.25 -2.28 8.60
CA PRO A 29 19.79 -2.25 8.56
C PRO A 29 19.33 -3.63 8.08
N ASP A 30 18.56 -4.34 8.91
CA ASP A 30 17.93 -5.61 8.55
C ASP A 30 16.88 -5.28 7.48
N PHE A 31 17.34 -5.15 6.24
CA PHE A 31 16.45 -4.97 5.11
C PHE A 31 15.61 -6.25 4.96
N GLY A 32 14.31 -6.06 4.95
CA GLY A 32 13.39 -7.14 4.64
C GLY A 32 12.97 -8.01 5.83
N GLN A 33 12.97 -7.47 7.03
CA GLN A 33 12.46 -8.16 8.22
C GLN A 33 10.96 -8.47 8.12
N TYR A 34 10.20 -7.61 7.42
CA TYR A 34 8.78 -7.76 7.20
C TYR A 34 8.49 -7.88 5.71
N VAL A 35 7.67 -8.85 5.34
CA VAL A 35 7.25 -9.07 3.95
C VAL A 35 5.72 -9.14 3.91
N ALA A 36 5.13 -8.51 2.92
CA ALA A 36 3.72 -8.60 2.62
C ALA A 36 3.48 -8.94 1.15
N PHE A 37 2.52 -9.79 0.90
CA PHE A 37 1.97 -10.06 -0.41
C PHE A 37 0.51 -9.65 -0.41
N ILE A 38 0.12 -8.83 -1.38
CA ILE A 38 -1.19 -8.21 -1.44
C ILE A 38 -1.74 -8.40 -2.83
N THR A 39 -2.97 -8.92 -2.94
CA THR A 39 -3.79 -8.75 -4.14
C THR A 39 -4.76 -7.60 -3.93
N PHE A 40 -5.07 -6.88 -4.98
CA PHE A 40 -6.03 -5.80 -4.95
C PHE A 40 -6.74 -5.64 -6.28
N MET A 41 -7.94 -5.11 -6.25
CA MET A 41 -8.70 -4.80 -7.45
C MET A 41 -8.30 -3.43 -7.98
N PRO A 42 -7.92 -3.30 -9.27
CA PRO A 42 -7.64 -2.01 -9.86
C PRO A 42 -8.84 -1.07 -9.75
N PRO A 43 -8.65 0.20 -9.39
CA PRO A 43 -9.76 1.13 -9.14
C PRO A 43 -10.60 1.46 -10.38
N ASN A 44 -10.02 1.30 -11.57
CA ASN A 44 -10.61 1.72 -12.85
C ASN A 44 -11.21 0.56 -13.67
N LEU A 45 -11.63 -0.53 -13.03
CA LEU A 45 -12.27 -1.63 -13.73
C LEU A 45 -13.56 -1.16 -14.41
N SER A 46 -13.61 -1.37 -15.73
CA SER A 46 -14.78 -1.00 -16.56
C SER A 46 -15.97 -1.92 -16.38
N ASP A 47 -15.73 -3.18 -16.00
CA ASP A 47 -16.77 -4.18 -15.74
C ASP A 47 -17.02 -4.32 -14.23
N PRO A 48 -18.20 -3.92 -13.73
CA PRO A 48 -18.53 -4.05 -12.32
C PRO A 48 -18.44 -5.50 -11.79
N ARG A 49 -18.61 -6.50 -12.65
CA ARG A 49 -18.51 -7.91 -12.25
C ARG A 49 -17.09 -8.31 -11.87
N GLN A 50 -16.09 -7.66 -12.44
CA GLN A 50 -14.68 -7.90 -12.10
C GLN A 50 -14.33 -7.35 -10.70
N ARG A 51 -15.08 -6.37 -10.22
CA ARG A 51 -14.91 -5.84 -8.84
C ARG A 51 -15.41 -6.79 -7.76
N ASP A 52 -16.32 -7.68 -8.13
CA ASP A 52 -16.92 -8.67 -7.23
C ASP A 52 -16.26 -10.04 -7.35
N ALA A 53 -15.18 -10.15 -8.15
CA ALA A 53 -14.45 -11.41 -8.29
C ALA A 53 -13.83 -11.84 -6.96
N ASP A 54 -13.95 -13.11 -6.65
CA ASP A 54 -13.39 -13.73 -5.45
C ASP A 54 -12.00 -14.26 -5.78
N ILE A 55 -10.99 -13.61 -5.23
CA ILE A 55 -9.58 -13.89 -5.47
C ILE A 55 -8.93 -14.37 -4.20
N ASP A 56 -8.43 -15.59 -4.22
CA ASP A 56 -7.66 -16.19 -3.14
C ASP A 56 -6.16 -16.00 -3.36
N LEU A 57 -5.44 -15.73 -2.30
CA LEU A 57 -3.99 -15.61 -2.28
C LEU A 57 -3.37 -16.75 -1.49
N TYR A 58 -2.39 -17.41 -2.10
CA TYR A 58 -1.58 -18.48 -1.50
C TYR A 58 -0.11 -18.12 -1.57
N VAL A 59 0.62 -18.33 -0.49
CA VAL A 59 2.07 -18.12 -0.45
C VAL A 59 2.75 -19.30 0.24
N SER A 60 3.79 -19.83 -0.38
CA SER A 60 4.60 -20.92 0.17
C SER A 60 6.09 -20.69 -0.08
N ARG A 61 6.92 -21.30 0.72
CA ARG A 61 8.37 -21.45 0.48
C ARG A 61 8.72 -22.67 -0.36
N ASP A 62 7.75 -23.56 -0.56
CA ASP A 62 7.92 -24.77 -1.38
C ASP A 62 7.62 -24.46 -2.87
N PRO A 63 8.59 -24.71 -3.79
CA PRO A 63 8.39 -24.48 -5.23
C PRO A 63 7.27 -25.33 -5.85
N LYS A 64 6.87 -26.42 -5.22
CA LYS A 64 5.76 -27.26 -5.69
C LYS A 64 4.40 -26.54 -5.68
N LEU A 65 4.30 -25.40 -5.01
CA LEU A 65 3.12 -24.55 -5.15
C LEU A 65 2.86 -24.18 -6.62
N MET A 66 3.92 -24.02 -7.42
CA MET A 66 3.82 -23.73 -8.85
C MET A 66 3.21 -24.89 -9.66
N ASP A 67 3.30 -26.10 -9.16
CA ASP A 67 2.70 -27.30 -9.75
C ASP A 67 1.28 -27.56 -9.24
N LEU A 68 0.75 -26.69 -8.37
CA LEU A 68 -0.53 -26.85 -7.69
C LEU A 68 -0.63 -28.18 -6.91
N ASP A 69 0.48 -28.60 -6.30
CA ASP A 69 0.55 -29.81 -5.49
C ASP A 69 -0.46 -29.66 -4.31
N PRO A 70 -1.42 -30.58 -4.15
CA PRO A 70 -2.46 -30.45 -3.13
C PRO A 70 -1.92 -30.40 -1.71
N ASP A 71 -0.87 -31.15 -1.42
CA ASP A 71 -0.26 -31.17 -0.08
C ASP A 71 0.37 -29.82 0.26
N VAL A 72 1.02 -29.18 -0.76
CA VAL A 72 1.62 -27.85 -0.59
C VAL A 72 0.56 -26.76 -0.52
N LEU A 73 -0.55 -26.87 -1.26
CA LEU A 73 -1.68 -25.95 -1.17
C LEU A 73 -2.33 -25.99 0.22
N ASP A 74 -2.45 -27.16 0.82
CA ASP A 74 -3.04 -27.32 2.15
C ASP A 74 -2.15 -26.73 3.26
N GLU A 75 -0.83 -26.74 3.06
CA GLU A 75 0.16 -26.21 3.98
C GLU A 75 0.52 -24.74 3.70
N ALA A 76 0.14 -24.19 2.57
CA ALA A 76 0.45 -22.81 2.20
C ALA A 76 -0.22 -21.81 3.15
N PHE A 77 0.47 -20.70 3.37
CA PHE A 77 -0.19 -19.52 3.93
C PHE A 77 -1.24 -19.05 2.94
N ARG A 78 -2.44 -18.77 3.43
CA ARG A 78 -3.56 -18.42 2.55
C ARG A 78 -4.40 -17.30 3.15
N SER A 79 -4.90 -16.45 2.29
CA SER A 79 -5.92 -15.46 2.54
C SER A 79 -7.02 -15.73 1.52
N THR A 80 -8.21 -16.08 2.00
CA THR A 80 -9.33 -16.61 1.20
C THR A 80 -10.65 -16.01 1.66
N ASP A 81 -10.61 -14.74 2.06
CA ASP A 81 -11.78 -13.99 2.40
C ASP A 81 -12.53 -13.59 1.13
N ARG A 82 -13.83 -13.40 1.24
CA ARG A 82 -14.62 -13.06 0.09
C ARG A 82 -14.28 -11.66 -0.44
N GLY A 83 -13.74 -11.61 -1.65
CA GLY A 83 -13.38 -10.38 -2.34
C GLY A 83 -12.10 -10.50 -3.13
N GLY A 84 -11.60 -9.39 -3.64
CA GLY A 84 -10.40 -9.34 -4.47
C GLY A 84 -9.19 -8.72 -3.79
N SER A 85 -9.32 -8.35 -2.52
CA SER A 85 -8.23 -7.72 -1.76
C SER A 85 -7.79 -8.65 -0.65
N GLU A 86 -6.78 -9.46 -0.95
CA GLU A 86 -6.21 -10.43 -0.04
C GLU A 86 -4.81 -10.00 0.38
N TYR A 87 -4.38 -10.40 1.58
CA TYR A 87 -3.03 -10.13 2.03
C TYR A 87 -2.47 -11.22 2.94
N ILE A 88 -1.17 -11.43 2.84
CA ILE A 88 -0.40 -12.29 3.74
C ILE A 88 0.82 -11.52 4.18
N THR A 89 1.02 -11.43 5.50
CA THR A 89 2.17 -10.75 6.11
C THR A 89 3.05 -11.74 6.86
N PHE A 90 4.34 -11.52 6.76
CA PHE A 90 5.35 -12.21 7.55
C PHE A 90 6.04 -11.17 8.43
N GLU A 91 5.73 -11.20 9.71
CA GLU A 91 6.18 -10.20 10.70
C GLU A 91 7.27 -10.71 11.61
N ASP A 92 8.02 -11.71 11.20
CA ASP A 92 9.02 -12.32 12.08
C ASP A 92 10.42 -12.21 11.47
N ALA A 93 11.41 -11.96 12.32
CA ALA A 93 12.83 -12.04 12.02
C ALA A 93 13.31 -13.37 11.40
N LYS A 94 12.40 -14.33 11.23
CA LYS A 94 12.61 -15.60 10.53
C LYS A 94 12.57 -15.46 9.00
N VAL A 95 12.15 -14.32 8.47
CA VAL A 95 12.27 -14.05 7.04
C VAL A 95 13.75 -13.86 6.76
N GLY A 96 14.41 -14.94 6.35
CA GLY A 96 15.84 -14.97 6.06
C GLY A 96 16.20 -14.11 4.86
N LYS A 97 17.45 -13.70 4.80
CA LYS A 97 18.03 -13.15 3.56
C LYS A 97 17.96 -14.23 2.47
N ASP A 98 17.69 -13.82 1.24
CA ASP A 98 17.61 -14.71 0.07
C ASP A 98 16.46 -15.75 0.11
N GLU A 99 15.44 -15.48 0.92
CA GLU A 99 14.28 -16.34 0.97
C GLU A 99 13.41 -16.15 -0.29
N VAL A 100 13.04 -17.27 -0.91
CA VAL A 100 12.18 -17.28 -2.10
C VAL A 100 10.76 -17.64 -1.69
N PHE A 101 9.81 -16.84 -2.15
CA PHE A 101 8.40 -17.08 -1.98
C PHE A 101 7.74 -17.41 -3.30
N TYR A 102 6.94 -18.44 -3.32
CA TYR A 102 6.09 -18.83 -4.43
C TYR A 102 4.68 -18.35 -4.15
N ILE A 103 4.06 -17.72 -5.14
CA ILE A 103 2.77 -17.06 -4.99
C ILE A 103 1.77 -17.70 -5.94
N GLY A 104 0.65 -18.16 -5.43
CA GLY A 104 -0.49 -18.63 -6.17
C GLY A 104 -1.67 -17.68 -5.99
N VAL A 105 -2.33 -17.34 -7.09
CA VAL A 105 -3.58 -16.58 -7.06
C VAL A 105 -4.65 -17.37 -7.78
N LYS A 106 -5.79 -17.52 -7.12
CA LYS A 106 -6.92 -18.30 -7.63
C LYS A 106 -8.18 -17.44 -7.65
N SER A 107 -8.97 -17.54 -8.70
CA SER A 107 -10.34 -17.01 -8.71
C SER A 107 -11.31 -18.15 -8.41
N GLU A 108 -12.08 -18.03 -7.33
CA GLU A 108 -13.01 -19.07 -6.92
C GLU A 108 -14.27 -19.10 -7.76
N ASP A 109 -14.77 -17.96 -8.18
CA ASP A 109 -16.03 -17.83 -8.91
C ASP A 109 -15.98 -18.29 -10.37
N GLN A 110 -14.85 -18.84 -10.83
CA GLN A 110 -14.59 -19.18 -12.24
C GLN A 110 -14.84 -18.01 -13.21
N MET A 111 -14.80 -16.80 -12.70
CA MET A 111 -14.98 -15.58 -13.47
C MET A 111 -13.60 -15.05 -13.89
N ALA A 112 -13.54 -14.47 -15.06
CA ALA A 112 -12.36 -13.69 -15.42
C ALA A 112 -12.23 -12.51 -14.44
N ALA A 113 -11.07 -12.40 -13.82
CA ALA A 113 -10.76 -11.32 -12.89
C ALA A 113 -9.50 -10.60 -13.33
N GLU A 114 -9.52 -9.29 -13.19
CA GLU A 114 -8.33 -8.45 -13.27
C GLU A 114 -7.93 -8.05 -11.87
N PHE A 115 -6.70 -8.28 -11.51
CA PHE A 115 -6.19 -7.94 -10.18
C PHE A 115 -4.76 -7.43 -10.28
N GLY A 116 -4.38 -6.59 -9.33
CA GLY A 116 -3.00 -6.25 -9.07
C GLY A 116 -2.40 -7.21 -8.04
N LEU A 117 -1.11 -7.47 -8.15
CA LEU A 117 -0.33 -8.20 -7.16
C LEU A 117 0.90 -7.38 -6.81
N VAL A 118 1.14 -7.17 -5.53
CA VAL A 118 2.33 -6.50 -5.03
C VAL A 118 3.00 -7.30 -3.92
N GLY A 119 4.32 -7.38 -3.98
CA GLY A 119 5.16 -7.84 -2.89
C GLY A 119 5.90 -6.65 -2.28
N LEU A 120 5.80 -6.48 -0.99
CA LEU A 120 6.46 -5.43 -0.23
C LEU A 120 7.45 -6.03 0.76
N SER A 121 8.60 -5.38 0.92
CA SER A 121 9.59 -5.70 1.92
C SER A 121 9.92 -4.43 2.70
N SER A 122 10.00 -4.53 4.03
CA SER A 122 10.21 -3.40 4.91
C SER A 122 11.07 -3.78 6.12
N SER A 123 11.83 -2.82 6.62
CA SER A 123 12.50 -2.95 7.92
C SER A 123 11.59 -2.60 9.10
N THR A 124 10.37 -2.14 8.83
CA THR A 124 9.37 -1.82 9.84
C THR A 124 8.09 -2.62 9.60
N PRO A 125 7.30 -2.94 10.63
CA PRO A 125 6.04 -3.65 10.48
C PRO A 125 5.10 -2.95 9.50
N PHE A 126 4.36 -3.74 8.73
CA PHE A 126 3.24 -3.25 7.94
C PHE A 126 2.05 -3.01 8.86
N GLY A 127 1.58 -1.80 8.90
CA GLY A 127 0.39 -1.47 9.65
C GLY A 127 0.58 -1.45 11.15
N GLY A 128 -0.53 -1.40 11.79
CA GLY A 128 -0.65 -1.15 13.23
C GLY A 128 -0.94 0.32 13.47
N PHE A 129 -1.90 0.57 14.35
CA PHE A 129 -2.07 1.91 14.88
C PHE A 129 -0.85 2.19 15.75
N GLY A 130 0.01 3.07 15.28
CA GLY A 130 0.98 3.73 16.14
C GLY A 130 0.24 4.44 17.28
N ASN A 131 0.95 4.97 18.26
CA ASN A 131 0.35 5.78 19.31
C ASN A 131 -0.49 6.90 18.68
N GLY A 132 -1.81 6.75 18.64
CA GLY A 132 -2.72 7.73 18.07
C GLY A 132 -3.66 7.24 16.97
N GLY A 133 -3.65 5.96 16.62
CA GLY A 133 -4.58 5.39 15.62
C GLY A 133 -4.23 5.71 14.17
N ASN A 134 -2.95 5.93 13.85
CA ASN A 134 -2.49 6.21 12.49
C ASN A 134 -2.06 4.94 11.78
N LEU A 135 -2.57 4.71 10.59
CA LEU A 135 -2.08 3.71 9.66
C LEU A 135 -1.11 4.35 8.68
N ASN A 136 0.15 3.93 8.71
CA ASN A 136 1.14 4.40 7.76
C ASN A 136 1.09 3.55 6.50
N MET A 137 1.05 4.22 5.34
CA MET A 137 0.99 3.55 4.05
C MET A 137 2.38 3.50 3.41
N MET A 138 2.64 2.49 2.60
CA MET A 138 3.92 2.25 1.95
C MET A 138 3.73 1.86 0.48
N PRO A 139 4.72 2.05 -0.43
CA PRO A 139 6.03 2.66 -0.17
C PRO A 139 5.96 4.17 0.02
N LEU A 140 6.83 4.72 0.87
CA LEU A 140 7.00 6.15 1.05
C LEU A 140 8.50 6.51 0.96
N PRO A 141 8.89 7.53 0.19
CA PRO A 141 8.01 8.30 -0.70
C PRO A 141 7.59 7.49 -1.93
N GLY A 142 6.34 7.61 -2.34
CA GLY A 142 5.86 7.13 -3.63
C GLY A 142 6.18 8.16 -4.72
N VAL A 143 6.77 7.72 -5.83
CA VAL A 143 7.00 8.59 -6.99
C VAL A 143 5.80 8.49 -7.91
N ILE A 144 5.17 9.63 -8.20
CA ILE A 144 4.11 9.72 -9.21
C ILE A 144 4.80 9.96 -10.56
N PRO A 145 4.82 8.97 -11.46
CA PRO A 145 5.46 9.15 -12.75
C PRO A 145 4.63 10.11 -13.63
N ASP A 146 5.32 10.84 -14.50
CA ASP A 146 4.65 11.63 -15.53
C ASP A 146 3.85 10.71 -16.45
N GLY A 147 2.65 11.13 -16.78
CA GLY A 147 1.75 10.41 -17.66
C GLY A 147 1.33 11.25 -18.88
N SER A 148 0.41 10.69 -19.62
CA SER A 148 -0.27 11.36 -20.72
C SER A 148 -1.79 11.16 -20.58
N ALA A 149 -2.57 11.90 -21.36
CA ALA A 149 -4.02 11.71 -21.36
C ALA A 149 -4.46 10.28 -21.77
N ALA A 150 -3.61 9.58 -22.54
CA ALA A 150 -3.87 8.22 -22.99
C ALA A 150 -3.33 7.16 -22.00
N ASP A 151 -2.31 7.52 -21.24
CA ASP A 151 -1.64 6.62 -20.26
C ASP A 151 -1.22 7.48 -19.06
N PRO A 152 -2.15 7.76 -18.15
CA PRO A 152 -1.85 8.57 -16.98
C PRO A 152 -0.88 7.82 -16.06
N GLY A 153 0.19 8.50 -15.67
CA GLY A 153 1.10 7.98 -14.65
C GLY A 153 0.40 7.85 -13.31
N GLY A 154 0.78 6.85 -12.55
CA GLY A 154 0.17 6.62 -11.23
C GLY A 154 1.10 5.89 -10.28
N VAL A 155 0.82 6.02 -9.01
CA VAL A 155 1.44 5.26 -7.92
C VAL A 155 0.35 4.75 -7.00
N SER A 156 0.49 3.53 -6.52
CA SER A 156 -0.34 3.00 -5.45
C SER A 156 0.51 2.79 -4.21
N ILE A 157 -0.01 3.23 -3.08
CA ILE A 157 0.56 2.98 -1.77
C ILE A 157 -0.45 2.24 -0.91
N PHE A 158 0.04 1.38 -0.03
CA PHE A 158 -0.79 0.45 0.72
C PHE A 158 -0.52 0.56 2.21
N GLY A 159 -1.58 0.50 2.99
CA GLY A 159 -1.53 0.25 4.43
C GLY A 159 -2.29 -1.03 4.74
N ILE A 160 -1.77 -1.84 5.65
CA ILE A 160 -2.44 -3.06 6.10
C ILE A 160 -2.78 -2.89 7.57
N TYR A 161 -4.06 -2.91 7.89
CA TYR A 161 -4.49 -2.94 9.28
C TYR A 161 -4.73 -4.38 9.71
N VAL A 162 -3.90 -4.84 10.64
CA VAL A 162 -4.00 -6.15 11.27
C VAL A 162 -4.54 -5.94 12.68
N GLY A 163 -5.84 -5.97 12.84
CA GLY A 163 -6.54 -5.75 14.11
C GLY A 163 -7.39 -6.95 14.52
N GLN A 164 -8.41 -6.65 15.32
CA GLN A 164 -9.38 -7.67 15.70
C GLN A 164 -10.53 -7.71 14.68
N PRO A 165 -11.16 -8.87 14.43
CA PRO A 165 -12.22 -8.99 13.44
C PRO A 165 -13.45 -8.07 13.67
N TYR A 166 -13.58 -7.51 14.88
CA TYR A 166 -14.66 -6.60 15.27
C TYR A 166 -14.21 -5.16 15.46
N ASP A 167 -13.02 -4.83 14.97
CA ASP A 167 -12.58 -3.43 14.89
C ASP A 167 -13.29 -2.75 13.74
N TYR A 168 -14.21 -1.84 14.06
CA TYR A 168 -14.96 -1.09 13.07
C TYR A 168 -14.47 0.33 12.97
N VAL A 169 -14.39 0.82 11.75
CA VAL A 169 -14.07 2.20 11.43
C VAL A 169 -15.08 3.15 12.07
N ARG A 170 -14.62 4.11 12.83
CA ARG A 170 -15.44 5.18 13.41
C ARG A 170 -15.34 6.48 12.61
N LYS A 171 -14.14 6.78 12.17
CA LYS A 171 -13.80 7.94 11.35
C LYS A 171 -12.56 7.63 10.55
N VAL A 172 -12.49 8.14 9.35
CA VAL A 172 -11.29 8.17 8.51
C VAL A 172 -10.92 9.61 8.24
N THR A 173 -9.66 9.92 8.38
CA THR A 173 -9.02 11.09 7.81
C THR A 173 -7.81 10.62 7.02
N ALA A 174 -7.55 11.22 5.88
CA ALA A 174 -6.37 10.91 5.08
C ALA A 174 -5.41 12.12 5.10
N VAL A 175 -4.17 11.86 5.50
CA VAL A 175 -3.14 12.91 5.55
C VAL A 175 -2.06 12.56 4.54
N SER A 176 -1.80 13.46 3.61
CA SER A 176 -0.77 13.28 2.59
C SER A 176 0.10 14.51 2.45
N THR A 177 1.40 14.29 2.26
CA THR A 177 2.34 15.32 1.86
C THR A 177 2.73 15.06 0.42
N ILE A 178 2.43 15.99 -0.47
CA ILE A 178 2.63 15.85 -1.91
C ILE A 178 3.60 16.93 -2.39
N TYR A 179 4.65 16.50 -3.10
CA TYR A 179 5.56 17.37 -3.82
C TYR A 179 5.20 17.31 -5.30
N HIS A 180 4.64 18.38 -5.83
CA HIS A 180 4.23 18.43 -7.23
C HIS A 180 4.27 19.85 -7.78
N GLN A 181 4.54 20.00 -9.09
CA GLN A 181 4.60 21.32 -9.74
C GLN A 181 3.18 21.86 -10.02
N GLU A 182 2.27 20.98 -10.41
CA GLU A 182 0.89 21.31 -10.77
C GLU A 182 -0.07 20.39 -10.01
N ILE A 183 -0.37 20.75 -8.77
CA ILE A 183 -1.22 19.90 -7.89
C ILE A 183 -2.63 19.68 -8.48
N GLY A 184 -3.11 20.61 -9.32
CA GLY A 184 -4.39 20.51 -10.00
C GLY A 184 -4.45 19.41 -11.06
N ASP A 185 -3.31 18.85 -11.48
CA ASP A 185 -3.29 17.75 -12.45
C ASP A 185 -3.49 16.38 -11.79
N LEU A 186 -3.46 16.35 -10.46
CA LEU A 186 -3.54 15.10 -9.72
C LEU A 186 -4.99 14.66 -9.50
N TRP A 187 -5.16 13.35 -9.64
CA TRP A 187 -6.33 12.62 -9.19
C TRP A 187 -5.89 11.63 -8.12
N GLY A 188 -6.64 11.55 -7.02
CA GLY A 188 -6.31 10.67 -5.91
C GLY A 188 -7.53 9.94 -5.37
N GLN A 189 -7.41 8.66 -5.05
CA GLN A 189 -8.48 7.83 -4.52
C GLN A 189 -7.99 7.02 -3.34
N LEU A 190 -8.76 7.02 -2.25
CA LEU A 190 -8.61 6.09 -1.15
C LEU A 190 -9.63 4.97 -1.29
N SER A 191 -9.19 3.73 -1.17
CA SER A 191 -10.07 2.56 -1.18
C SER A 191 -9.78 1.61 -0.02
N HIS A 192 -10.82 0.92 0.44
CA HIS A 192 -10.77 -0.15 1.42
C HIS A 192 -11.97 -1.06 1.23
N ASN A 193 -11.73 -2.36 1.16
CA ASN A 193 -12.76 -3.34 0.83
C ASN A 193 -13.49 -2.97 -0.49
N ARG A 194 -14.81 -2.73 -0.42
CA ARG A 194 -15.64 -2.37 -1.57
C ARG A 194 -15.84 -0.88 -1.76
N ASN A 195 -15.40 -0.09 -0.78
CA ASN A 195 -15.59 1.35 -0.78
C ASN A 195 -14.38 2.05 -1.39
N ALA A 196 -14.66 3.05 -2.21
CA ALA A 196 -13.67 3.92 -2.81
C ALA A 196 -14.15 5.36 -2.78
N VAL A 197 -13.25 6.26 -2.42
CA VAL A 197 -13.52 7.68 -2.26
C VAL A 197 -12.51 8.48 -3.05
N VAL A 198 -12.97 9.34 -3.94
CA VAL A 198 -12.09 10.25 -4.67
C VAL A 198 -11.74 11.42 -3.75
N LEU A 199 -10.49 11.46 -3.33
CA LEU A 199 -9.97 12.52 -2.45
C LEU A 199 -9.87 13.85 -3.19
N ASN A 200 -9.26 13.84 -4.36
CA ASN A 200 -9.18 14.98 -5.25
C ASN A 200 -9.36 14.56 -6.71
N ASN A 201 -10.03 15.39 -7.47
CA ASN A 201 -10.33 15.19 -8.88
C ASN A 201 -9.99 16.48 -9.64
N HIS A 202 -8.70 16.79 -9.75
CA HIS A 202 -8.19 17.98 -10.44
C HIS A 202 -8.68 19.31 -9.85
N THR A 203 -9.17 19.33 -8.62
CA THR A 203 -9.79 20.51 -7.99
C THR A 203 -8.87 21.28 -7.08
N LEU A 204 -7.73 20.70 -6.71
CA LEU A 204 -6.73 21.36 -5.87
C LEU A 204 -5.99 22.44 -6.67
N ALA A 205 -6.74 23.45 -7.13
CA ALA A 205 -6.16 24.56 -7.88
C ALA A 205 -5.36 25.46 -6.95
N TYR A 206 -4.09 25.62 -7.23
CA TYR A 206 -3.21 26.63 -6.68
C TYR A 206 -2.45 27.30 -7.85
N PRO A 207 -2.23 28.59 -7.92
CA PRO A 207 -2.03 29.51 -6.80
C PRO A 207 -3.15 30.54 -6.62
N LEU A 208 -3.21 31.10 -5.42
CA LEU A 208 -3.80 32.43 -5.28
C LEU A 208 -2.98 33.39 -6.15
N PRO A 209 -3.61 34.26 -6.97
CA PRO A 209 -2.90 35.18 -7.83
C PRO A 209 -1.82 35.97 -7.07
N GLY A 210 -0.57 35.90 -7.56
CA GLY A 210 0.57 36.63 -6.97
C GLY A 210 1.33 35.89 -5.88
N GLN A 211 1.01 34.64 -5.57
CA GLN A 211 1.81 33.82 -4.67
C GLN A 211 2.72 32.88 -5.48
N PRO A 212 3.98 32.65 -5.01
CA PRO A 212 4.81 31.62 -5.62
C PRO A 212 4.17 30.23 -5.41
N TYR A 213 4.31 29.35 -6.40
CA TYR A 213 3.88 27.97 -6.29
C TYR A 213 4.62 27.28 -5.14
N PRO A 214 3.93 26.83 -4.09
CA PRO A 214 4.54 25.90 -3.16
C PRO A 214 4.73 24.57 -3.90
N THR A 215 5.88 23.95 -3.72
CA THR A 215 6.19 22.62 -4.25
C THR A 215 5.86 21.50 -3.26
N ASN A 216 5.44 21.87 -2.05
CA ASN A 216 5.15 20.96 -0.95
C ASN A 216 3.77 21.29 -0.39
N PHE A 217 2.87 20.33 -0.47
CA PHE A 217 1.49 20.46 -0.05
C PHE A 217 1.19 19.41 1.03
N LEU A 218 0.70 19.88 2.17
CA LEU A 218 0.15 19.02 3.21
C LEU A 218 -1.37 19.10 3.15
N PHE A 219 -2.02 17.98 2.86
CA PHE A 219 -3.47 17.86 2.87
C PHE A 219 -3.95 16.96 3.99
N ASN A 220 -4.98 17.41 4.68
CA ASN A 220 -5.73 16.63 5.64
C ASN A 220 -7.19 16.55 5.15
N TYR A 221 -7.54 15.42 4.54
CA TYR A 221 -8.90 15.16 4.06
C TYR A 221 -9.77 14.74 5.23
N ASP A 222 -10.85 15.51 5.44
CA ASP A 222 -11.82 15.27 6.50
C ASP A 222 -13.23 15.66 6.01
N ASP A 223 -14.15 14.70 6.03
CA ASP A 223 -15.52 14.89 5.54
C ASP A 223 -16.54 15.11 6.67
N ASP A 224 -16.09 15.40 7.88
CA ASP A 224 -17.03 15.81 8.92
C ASP A 224 -17.77 17.10 8.52
N LEU A 225 -19.04 17.20 8.93
CA LEU A 225 -19.94 18.24 8.45
C LEU A 225 -19.48 19.66 8.80
N ASP A 226 -18.73 19.79 9.89
CA ASP A 226 -18.24 21.09 10.38
C ASP A 226 -16.92 21.53 9.73
N VAL A 227 -16.34 20.68 8.86
CA VAL A 227 -15.09 21.00 8.17
C VAL A 227 -15.35 21.92 6.99
N VAL A 228 -14.72 23.09 7.00
CA VAL A 228 -14.69 24.00 5.86
C VAL A 228 -13.44 23.72 5.06
N SER A 229 -13.62 23.35 3.79
CA SER A 229 -12.53 23.10 2.88
C SER A 229 -11.73 24.37 2.62
N ASP A 230 -10.44 24.35 2.95
CA ASP A 230 -9.53 25.46 2.72
C ASP A 230 -8.14 24.93 2.35
N VAL A 231 -7.80 25.02 1.08
CA VAL A 231 -6.51 24.60 0.55
C VAL A 231 -5.34 25.35 1.19
N ALA A 232 -5.55 26.60 1.60
CA ALA A 232 -4.48 27.39 2.22
C ALA A 232 -4.10 26.88 3.61
N THR A 233 -5.04 26.28 4.33
CA THR A 233 -4.79 25.63 5.65
C THR A 233 -4.45 24.15 5.52
N GLY A 234 -4.58 23.57 4.31
CA GLY A 234 -4.38 22.16 4.08
C GLY A 234 -5.52 21.26 4.59
N ILE A 235 -6.60 21.82 5.11
CA ILE A 235 -7.79 21.06 5.51
C ILE A 235 -8.76 21.07 4.35
N VAL A 236 -9.05 19.91 3.79
CA VAL A 236 -9.88 19.77 2.59
C VAL A 236 -10.89 18.65 2.75
N ARG A 237 -12.03 18.81 2.08
CA ARG A 237 -13.00 17.72 1.94
C ARG A 237 -12.66 16.91 0.68
N THR A 238 -13.16 15.70 0.63
CA THR A 238 -13.07 14.88 -0.59
C THR A 238 -13.96 15.46 -1.70
N ASP A 239 -13.50 15.32 -2.95
CA ASP A 239 -14.26 15.79 -4.12
C ASP A 239 -15.39 14.84 -4.51
N GLY A 240 -15.23 13.56 -4.16
CA GLY A 240 -16.14 12.52 -4.62
C GLY A 240 -15.95 12.13 -6.09
N PRO A 241 -16.61 11.07 -6.53
CA PRO A 241 -17.66 10.34 -5.82
C PRO A 241 -17.18 9.65 -4.55
N GLY A 242 -18.11 9.42 -3.63
CA GLY A 242 -17.88 8.87 -2.32
C GLY A 242 -17.51 9.92 -1.27
N SER A 243 -17.41 9.48 -0.03
CA SER A 243 -17.02 10.27 1.13
C SER A 243 -16.22 9.40 2.11
N LEU A 244 -15.28 9.98 2.86
CA LEU A 244 -14.59 9.28 3.94
C LEU A 244 -15.58 8.73 5.00
N ASN A 245 -16.78 9.30 5.07
CA ASN A 245 -17.85 8.79 5.91
C ASN A 245 -18.45 7.45 5.44
N ASP A 246 -18.22 7.07 4.18
CA ASP A 246 -18.72 5.79 3.63
C ASP A 246 -17.98 4.59 4.23
N PHE A 247 -16.80 4.80 4.79
CA PHE A 247 -16.05 3.77 5.53
C PHE A 247 -16.57 3.54 6.96
N LYS A 248 -17.45 4.40 7.48
CA LYS A 248 -17.97 4.23 8.86
C LYS A 248 -18.69 2.90 9.00
N TRP A 249 -18.35 2.19 10.08
CA TRP A 249 -18.90 0.89 10.44
C TRP A 249 -18.47 -0.27 9.56
N GLU A 250 -17.57 -0.03 8.59
CA GLU A 250 -16.88 -1.12 7.89
C GLU A 250 -15.86 -1.76 8.83
N PRO A 251 -15.57 -3.08 8.66
CA PRO A 251 -14.42 -3.68 9.32
C PRO A 251 -13.16 -2.92 8.95
N ALA A 252 -12.37 -2.55 9.95
CA ALA A 252 -11.15 -1.77 9.70
C ALA A 252 -9.98 -2.63 9.19
N MET A 253 -10.04 -3.95 9.48
CA MET A 253 -9.01 -4.91 9.12
C MET A 253 -8.92 -5.09 7.61
N GLY A 254 -7.71 -5.20 7.09
CA GLY A 254 -7.45 -5.43 5.68
C GLY A 254 -6.59 -4.36 5.03
N VAL A 255 -6.63 -4.34 3.72
CA VAL A 255 -5.82 -3.46 2.87
C VAL A 255 -6.52 -2.12 2.68
N TRP A 256 -5.76 -1.06 2.91
CA TRP A 256 -6.09 0.32 2.54
C TRP A 256 -5.17 0.73 1.40
N GLN A 257 -5.71 1.25 0.33
CA GLN A 257 -4.97 1.65 -0.86
C GLN A 257 -5.24 3.13 -1.19
N LEU A 258 -4.16 3.85 -1.43
CA LEU A 258 -4.18 5.20 -1.99
C LEU A 258 -3.43 5.19 -3.32
#